data_cd30839dcf8809de5c25d5dc42bfcd0e
#
_entry.id   cd30839dcf8809de5c25d5dc42bfcd0e
#
_cell.length_a   1.000
_cell.length_b   1.000
_cell.length_c   1.000
_cell.angle_alpha   90.00
_cell.angle_beta   90.00
_cell.angle_gamma   90.00
#
_symmetry.space_group_name_H-M   'P 1'
#
loop_
_entity.id
_entity.type
_entity.pdbx_description
1 polymer ?
#
loop_
_entity_poly.entity_id
_entity_poly.type
_entity_poly.pdbx_seq_one_letter_code
_entity_poly.pdbx_strand_id
1 'polypeptide(L)'
;MHLHFYGGAATVTGSRFHLTTERASILIDCGMFQGAPSETVRNRIPLGFDPGSLDAILVTHAHLDHCGLLPVAVKMGFSGPIHLTAASAELAEIVLLDSGRLQEEFAKRGNRWEARHPGEAITEDKAAAREYVEALDLAQKQDDGDAGGPGGNGLDRAPGASYAPLRFATGSVGTGEHVETTLEPASSGAQAGARTEADLVAADHPDLLIDLDAPLYTEREAAAVLPRFSPVPYDEEIEVAPGIHATFLDAGHILGSAIIRLRVQETEGGPERTIVFSGDLGRPGAPILRDPSVLTRADYLCVESTYGGREHEPSAEAVRVLADAVREVDKSAGVLLIPSFAIGRTQDIVWELDRLIDAGEIPMLPLYLDSPMASKVSDVYRRHPELYDEPTTGLFRSGETPLDYPNQTVTNQLEHSRKIAQAARPYMIVASNGMLTGGRVVGHLRELIDDPLATILFVGYQGSHTLGSHLQAGARTVKLDGQVRQVRCRIRSISGFSAHADEPALLAWIGRFGTDLKAGDPGFPRRIFLVHGDPEAQEALRPKVEALGFDVHVPVWHERISLD
;
A
#
# COMPACT_ATOMS: atom_id res chain seq x y z
N MET A 1 10.64 -17.49 20.80
CA MET A 1 10.10 -16.24 20.27
C MET A 1 8.89 -16.49 19.41
N HIS A 2 8.04 -15.47 19.17
CA HIS A 2 6.84 -15.64 18.38
C HIS A 2 6.71 -14.52 17.34
N LEU A 3 6.19 -14.88 16.16
CA LEU A 3 5.85 -13.95 15.10
C LEU A 3 4.34 -14.00 14.84
N HIS A 4 3.67 -12.84 14.93
CA HIS A 4 2.24 -12.69 14.66
C HIS A 4 2.03 -11.91 13.37
N PHE A 5 1.04 -12.32 12.58
CA PHE A 5 0.69 -11.74 11.29
C PHE A 5 -0.62 -10.98 11.38
N TYR A 6 -0.59 -9.70 11.72
CA TYR A 6 -1.78 -8.84 11.85
C TYR A 6 -2.19 -8.17 10.54
N GLY A 7 -1.48 -8.40 9.45
CA GLY A 7 -1.76 -7.93 8.11
C GLY A 7 -0.67 -8.32 7.13
N GLY A 8 -0.87 -8.05 5.83
CA GLY A 8 -0.02 -8.60 4.78
C GLY A 8 -0.10 -10.14 4.68
N ALA A 9 -1.10 -10.75 5.29
CA ALA A 9 -1.35 -12.19 5.28
C ALA A 9 -2.60 -12.46 4.44
N ALA A 10 -2.45 -13.20 3.34
CA ALA A 10 -3.48 -13.43 2.31
C ALA A 10 -4.09 -12.14 1.73
N THR A 11 -3.31 -11.07 1.70
CA THR A 11 -3.67 -9.75 1.11
C THR A 11 -2.41 -8.98 0.78
N VAL A 12 -2.49 -8.10 -0.23
CA VAL A 12 -1.39 -7.21 -0.65
C VAL A 12 -1.31 -5.91 0.15
N THR A 13 -2.06 -5.77 1.25
CA THR A 13 -2.09 -4.51 2.02
C THR A 13 -2.13 -4.74 3.52
N GLY A 14 -1.86 -3.68 4.28
CA GLY A 14 -1.99 -3.68 5.72
C GLY A 14 -0.88 -4.40 6.46
N SER A 15 0.34 -4.44 5.91
CA SER A 15 1.49 -5.16 6.45
C SER A 15 1.76 -4.80 7.91
N ARG A 16 1.70 -5.81 8.79
CA ARG A 16 1.94 -5.69 10.23
C ARG A 16 2.42 -7.02 10.79
N PHE A 17 3.71 -7.09 11.17
CA PHE A 17 4.34 -8.28 11.69
C PHE A 17 4.88 -8.00 13.09
N HIS A 18 4.31 -8.64 14.10
CA HIS A 18 4.66 -8.41 15.50
C HIS A 18 5.57 -9.52 16.01
N LEU A 19 6.83 -9.18 16.29
CA LEU A 19 7.81 -10.09 16.85
C LEU A 19 7.91 -9.91 18.36
N THR A 20 7.71 -11.00 19.10
CA THR A 20 7.84 -11.02 20.57
C THR A 20 8.89 -12.02 21.00
N THR A 21 9.73 -11.61 21.95
CA THR A 21 10.70 -12.43 22.66
C THR A 21 10.40 -12.38 24.15
N GLU A 22 11.20 -13.07 24.99
CA GLU A 22 11.10 -12.91 26.44
C GLU A 22 11.53 -11.51 26.92
N ARG A 23 12.27 -10.75 26.11
CA ARG A 23 12.93 -9.50 26.49
C ARG A 23 12.39 -8.26 25.78
N ALA A 24 11.76 -8.44 24.62
CA ALA A 24 11.40 -7.33 23.77
C ALA A 24 10.16 -7.64 22.90
N SER A 25 9.51 -6.58 22.47
CA SER A 25 8.31 -6.59 21.62
C SER A 25 8.48 -5.51 20.56
N ILE A 26 8.56 -5.89 19.29
CA ILE A 26 8.71 -4.94 18.18
C ILE A 26 7.69 -5.22 17.08
N LEU A 27 7.33 -4.17 16.36
CA LEU A 27 6.46 -4.27 15.18
C LEU A 27 7.26 -3.94 13.91
N ILE A 28 7.14 -4.78 12.89
CA ILE A 28 7.65 -4.51 11.54
C ILE A 28 6.46 -4.11 10.68
N ASP A 29 6.51 -2.89 10.17
CA ASP A 29 5.45 -2.15 9.51
C ASP A 29 4.18 -1.94 10.37
N CYS A 30 3.44 -0.91 10.05
CA CYS A 30 2.17 -0.56 10.68
C CYS A 30 1.22 -0.05 9.60
N GLY A 31 0.88 -0.94 8.68
CA GLY A 31 0.22 -0.63 7.43
C GLY A 31 -1.29 -0.57 7.51
N MET A 32 -1.87 0.18 6.58
CA MET A 32 -3.30 0.34 6.38
C MET A 32 -3.80 -0.64 5.33
N PHE A 33 -4.88 -1.35 5.60
CA PHE A 33 -5.59 -2.10 4.56
C PHE A 33 -6.20 -1.15 3.53
N GLN A 34 -6.08 -1.48 2.26
CA GLN A 34 -6.58 -0.70 1.14
C GLN A 34 -7.38 -1.61 0.20
N GLY A 35 -8.24 -1.03 -0.62
CA GLY A 35 -9.01 -1.79 -1.61
C GLY A 35 -10.50 -1.79 -1.32
N ALA A 36 -11.13 -2.96 -1.31
CA ALA A 36 -12.57 -3.13 -1.09
C ALA A 36 -13.00 -2.70 0.32
N PRO A 37 -14.27 -2.32 0.53
CA PRO A 37 -14.79 -1.99 1.87
C PRO A 37 -14.53 -3.08 2.91
N SER A 38 -14.68 -4.36 2.56
CA SER A 38 -14.37 -5.51 3.42
C SER A 38 -12.91 -5.57 3.87
N GLU A 39 -11.97 -5.03 3.09
CA GLU A 39 -10.58 -4.91 3.49
C GLU A 39 -10.35 -3.66 4.35
N THR A 40 -10.89 -2.52 3.92
CA THR A 40 -10.65 -1.24 4.59
C THR A 40 -11.26 -1.17 5.98
N VAL A 41 -12.35 -1.90 6.24
CA VAL A 41 -12.97 -2.02 7.57
C VAL A 41 -12.02 -2.60 8.62
N ARG A 42 -11.06 -3.45 8.21
CA ARG A 42 -10.02 -4.02 9.09
C ARG A 42 -9.11 -2.96 9.73
N ASN A 43 -9.02 -1.76 9.15
CA ASN A 43 -8.28 -0.65 9.76
C ASN A 43 -8.90 -0.13 11.06
N ARG A 44 -10.12 -0.52 11.34
CA ARG A 44 -10.89 -0.06 12.49
C ARG A 44 -11.03 -1.10 13.59
N ILE A 45 -10.67 -2.33 13.28
CA ILE A 45 -10.57 -3.40 14.26
C ILE A 45 -9.39 -3.10 15.21
N PRO A 46 -9.50 -3.44 16.50
CA PRO A 46 -8.37 -3.37 17.42
C PRO A 46 -7.11 -4.01 16.83
N LEU A 47 -5.94 -3.42 17.06
CA LEU A 47 -4.69 -3.87 16.43
C LEU A 47 -4.27 -5.30 16.79
N GLY A 48 -4.94 -5.93 17.78
CA GLY A 48 -4.64 -7.28 18.26
C GLY A 48 -3.46 -7.34 19.25
N PHE A 49 -2.81 -6.21 19.51
CA PHE A 49 -1.74 -6.04 20.48
C PHE A 49 -1.85 -4.66 21.15
N ASP A 50 -1.21 -4.50 22.30
CA ASP A 50 -1.10 -3.19 22.98
C ASP A 50 0.08 -2.39 22.40
N PRO A 51 -0.18 -1.29 21.64
CA PRO A 51 0.91 -0.47 21.11
C PRO A 51 1.79 0.16 22.19
N GLY A 52 1.24 0.39 23.39
CA GLY A 52 2.01 0.91 24.54
C GLY A 52 3.08 -0.05 25.07
N SER A 53 2.96 -1.33 24.75
CA SER A 53 3.92 -2.37 25.15
C SER A 53 5.06 -2.59 24.14
N LEU A 54 5.02 -1.94 22.97
CA LEU A 54 6.07 -2.07 21.96
C LEU A 54 7.31 -1.26 22.35
N ASP A 55 8.48 -1.87 22.23
CA ASP A 55 9.78 -1.19 22.37
C ASP A 55 10.10 -0.32 21.17
N ALA A 56 9.79 -0.79 19.95
CA ALA A 56 10.03 -0.06 18.70
C ALA A 56 9.09 -0.49 17.57
N ILE A 57 8.94 0.37 16.58
CA ILE A 57 8.37 0.04 15.27
C ILE A 57 9.46 0.22 14.22
N LEU A 58 9.62 -0.74 13.32
CA LEU A 58 10.52 -0.68 12.19
C LEU A 58 9.70 -0.60 10.90
N VAL A 59 9.96 0.39 10.05
CA VAL A 59 9.20 0.60 8.82
C VAL A 59 10.07 0.31 7.61
N THR A 60 9.61 -0.60 6.76
CA THR A 60 10.32 -0.99 5.54
C THR A 60 10.32 0.15 4.52
N HIS A 61 9.19 0.81 4.32
CA HIS A 61 9.06 1.93 3.39
C HIS A 61 7.77 2.75 3.60
N ALA A 62 7.61 3.82 2.83
CA ALA A 62 6.62 4.85 3.08
C ALA A 62 5.27 4.69 2.35
N HIS A 63 4.95 3.54 1.78
CA HIS A 63 3.58 3.30 1.29
C HIS A 63 2.59 3.16 2.45
N LEU A 64 1.33 3.58 2.24
CA LEU A 64 0.29 3.56 3.29
C LEU A 64 0.01 2.17 3.85
N ASP A 65 0.14 1.14 3.05
CA ASP A 65 -0.03 -0.26 3.45
C ASP A 65 1.14 -0.81 4.27
N HIS A 66 2.17 0.02 4.53
CA HIS A 66 3.30 -0.26 5.42
C HIS A 66 3.42 0.74 6.58
N CYS A 67 2.96 1.99 6.42
CA CYS A 67 3.10 3.02 7.45
C CYS A 67 1.77 3.70 7.87
N GLY A 68 0.68 3.42 7.17
CA GLY A 68 -0.56 4.20 7.25
C GLY A 68 -1.30 4.16 8.58
N LEU A 69 -1.05 3.18 9.45
CA LEU A 69 -1.63 3.12 10.80
C LEU A 69 -0.68 3.57 11.93
N LEU A 70 0.50 4.10 11.60
CA LEU A 70 1.39 4.71 12.61
C LEU A 70 0.68 5.77 13.47
N PRO A 71 -0.18 6.67 12.89
CA PRO A 71 -0.93 7.62 13.70
C PRO A 71 -1.91 6.95 14.67
N VAL A 72 -2.51 5.84 14.28
CA VAL A 72 -3.40 5.05 15.14
C VAL A 72 -2.61 4.42 16.29
N ALA A 73 -1.46 3.80 16.00
CA ALA A 73 -0.59 3.21 17.04
C ALA A 73 -0.13 4.24 18.07
N VAL A 74 0.30 5.44 17.62
CA VAL A 74 0.67 6.55 18.52
C VAL A 74 -0.52 7.05 19.34
N LYS A 75 -1.69 7.20 18.73
CA LYS A 75 -2.94 7.56 19.42
C LYS A 75 -3.35 6.54 20.48
N MET A 76 -3.05 5.27 20.25
CA MET A 76 -3.32 4.16 21.17
C MET A 76 -2.21 3.96 22.21
N GLY A 77 -1.23 4.85 22.32
CA GLY A 77 -0.24 4.86 23.41
C GLY A 77 1.18 4.46 23.02
N PHE A 78 1.46 4.13 21.75
CA PHE A 78 2.85 3.90 21.33
C PHE A 78 3.70 5.14 21.59
N SER A 79 4.81 4.96 22.29
CA SER A 79 5.71 6.04 22.68
C SER A 79 7.17 5.83 22.31
N GLY A 80 7.51 4.66 21.78
CA GLY A 80 8.85 4.28 21.37
C GLY A 80 9.34 4.95 20.08
N PRO A 81 10.57 4.63 19.64
CA PRO A 81 11.11 5.08 18.36
C PRO A 81 10.49 4.33 17.19
N ILE A 82 10.39 5.02 16.06
CA ILE A 82 10.02 4.45 14.76
C ILE A 82 11.27 4.51 13.88
N HIS A 83 11.89 3.36 13.64
CA HIS A 83 13.09 3.24 12.83
C HIS A 83 12.74 3.06 11.36
N LEU A 84 13.31 3.88 10.50
CA LEU A 84 13.15 3.85 9.04
C LEU A 84 14.33 4.61 8.40
N THR A 85 14.52 4.48 7.10
CA THR A 85 15.57 5.26 6.41
C THR A 85 15.22 6.75 6.38
N ALA A 86 16.20 7.62 6.18
CA ALA A 86 15.99 9.06 6.12
C ALA A 86 14.99 9.45 5.00
N ALA A 87 15.15 8.87 3.81
CA ALA A 87 14.24 9.13 2.69
C ALA A 87 12.82 8.61 2.97
N SER A 88 12.69 7.41 3.57
CA SER A 88 11.37 6.90 3.99
C SER A 88 10.72 7.78 5.04
N ALA A 89 11.48 8.41 5.94
CA ALA A 89 10.94 9.35 6.93
C ALA A 89 10.33 10.59 6.26
N GLU A 90 11.05 11.19 5.30
CA GLU A 90 10.53 12.34 4.56
C GLU A 90 9.31 12.00 3.70
N LEU A 91 9.31 10.83 3.07
CA LEU A 91 8.16 10.36 2.29
C LEU A 91 6.96 10.02 3.20
N ALA A 92 7.18 9.35 4.33
CA ALA A 92 6.14 9.02 5.30
C ALA A 92 5.48 10.28 5.89
N GLU A 93 6.25 11.34 6.16
CA GLU A 93 5.70 12.65 6.56
C GLU A 93 4.68 13.14 5.53
N ILE A 94 5.06 13.18 4.24
CA ILE A 94 4.19 13.65 3.16
C ILE A 94 2.91 12.82 3.09
N VAL A 95 3.05 11.51 3.13
CA VAL A 95 1.95 10.55 2.94
C VAL A 95 0.98 10.56 4.11
N LEU A 96 1.50 10.54 5.35
CA LEU A 96 0.66 10.50 6.55
C LEU A 96 -0.13 11.80 6.73
N LEU A 97 0.50 12.96 6.50
CA LEU A 97 -0.18 14.26 6.58
C LEU A 97 -1.27 14.38 5.51
N ASP A 98 -0.98 13.98 4.27
CA ASP A 98 -1.97 14.00 3.19
C ASP A 98 -3.12 13.03 3.45
N SER A 99 -2.82 11.82 3.94
CA SER A 99 -3.83 10.83 4.32
C SER A 99 -4.75 11.36 5.43
N GLY A 100 -4.19 11.93 6.51
CA GLY A 100 -4.99 12.53 7.59
C GLY A 100 -5.92 13.62 7.09
N ARG A 101 -5.40 14.54 6.26
CA ARG A 101 -6.19 15.61 5.65
C ARG A 101 -7.31 15.06 4.76
N LEU A 102 -7.02 14.07 3.91
CA LEU A 102 -8.03 13.47 3.03
C LEU A 102 -9.13 12.78 3.83
N GLN A 103 -8.79 12.05 4.89
CA GLN A 103 -9.77 11.41 5.76
C GLN A 103 -10.69 12.44 6.43
N GLU A 104 -10.14 13.57 6.93
CA GLU A 104 -10.96 14.66 7.45
C GLU A 104 -11.89 15.27 6.39
N GLU A 105 -11.41 15.44 5.16
CA GLU A 105 -12.24 15.95 4.07
C GLU A 105 -13.37 14.97 3.70
N PHE A 106 -13.09 13.67 3.68
CA PHE A 106 -14.09 12.64 3.40
C PHE A 106 -15.14 12.58 4.49
N ALA A 107 -14.74 12.58 5.77
CA ALA A 107 -15.65 12.65 6.89
C ALA A 107 -16.59 13.88 6.81
N LYS A 108 -16.03 15.07 6.52
CA LYS A 108 -16.83 16.29 6.34
C LYS A 108 -17.81 16.21 5.15
N ARG A 109 -17.48 15.47 4.09
CA ARG A 109 -18.37 15.25 2.93
C ARG A 109 -19.44 14.24 3.23
N GLY A 110 -19.10 13.13 3.88
CA GLY A 110 -20.02 12.10 4.35
C GLY A 110 -21.11 12.71 5.22
N ASN A 111 -20.75 13.38 6.31
CA ASN A 111 -21.68 14.05 7.21
C ASN A 111 -22.63 15.04 6.50
N ARG A 112 -22.15 15.75 5.45
CA ARG A 112 -22.99 16.66 4.67
C ARG A 112 -23.94 15.90 3.74
N TRP A 113 -23.53 14.75 3.22
CA TRP A 113 -24.34 13.92 2.35
C TRP A 113 -25.45 13.24 3.15
N GLU A 114 -25.13 12.65 4.29
CA GLU A 114 -26.07 12.01 5.21
C GLU A 114 -27.15 12.98 5.71
N ALA A 115 -26.75 14.20 6.07
CA ALA A 115 -27.69 15.24 6.46
C ALA A 115 -28.72 15.58 5.34
N ARG A 116 -28.39 15.27 4.08
CA ARG A 116 -29.28 15.48 2.92
C ARG A 116 -30.05 14.22 2.51
N HIS A 117 -29.55 13.04 2.85
CA HIS A 117 -30.07 11.73 2.41
C HIS A 117 -30.20 10.74 3.58
N PRO A 118 -30.92 11.09 4.66
CA PRO A 118 -30.90 10.30 5.90
C PRO A 118 -31.42 8.87 5.74
N GLY A 119 -32.29 8.61 4.75
CA GLY A 119 -32.80 7.26 4.49
C GLY A 119 -31.81 6.35 3.77
N GLU A 120 -30.93 6.91 2.92
CA GLU A 120 -29.89 6.17 2.21
C GLU A 120 -28.70 5.94 3.14
N ALA A 121 -28.33 6.92 3.97
CA ALA A 121 -27.30 6.82 4.97
C ALA A 121 -27.50 5.61 5.90
N ILE A 122 -28.72 5.41 6.44
CA ILE A 122 -29.06 4.26 7.28
C ILE A 122 -28.80 2.91 6.57
N THR A 123 -28.96 2.85 5.25
CA THR A 123 -28.74 1.61 4.48
C THR A 123 -27.24 1.35 4.28
N GLU A 124 -26.45 2.38 4.04
CA GLU A 124 -24.99 2.29 3.91
C GLU A 124 -24.34 1.95 5.26
N ASP A 125 -24.79 2.57 6.35
CA ASP A 125 -24.33 2.27 7.71
C ASP A 125 -24.55 0.80 8.07
N LYS A 126 -25.70 0.24 7.69
CA LYS A 126 -25.99 -1.18 7.93
C LYS A 126 -25.08 -2.12 7.14
N ALA A 127 -24.74 -1.78 5.89
CA ALA A 127 -23.82 -2.58 5.09
C ALA A 127 -22.42 -2.54 5.68
N ALA A 128 -21.92 -1.35 6.04
CA ALA A 128 -20.61 -1.18 6.68
C ALA A 128 -20.54 -1.87 8.05
N ALA A 129 -21.61 -1.84 8.85
CA ALA A 129 -21.67 -2.55 10.12
C ALA A 129 -21.59 -4.07 9.94
N ARG A 130 -22.24 -4.64 8.92
CA ARG A 130 -22.11 -6.08 8.61
C ARG A 130 -20.69 -6.47 8.24
N GLU A 131 -20.06 -5.74 7.33
CA GLU A 131 -18.67 -5.98 6.93
C GLU A 131 -17.72 -5.90 8.14
N TYR A 132 -17.98 -4.96 9.06
CA TYR A 132 -17.21 -4.85 10.30
C TYR A 132 -17.37 -6.07 11.21
N VAL A 133 -18.61 -6.53 11.44
CA VAL A 133 -18.88 -7.72 12.28
C VAL A 133 -18.25 -8.96 11.66
N GLU A 134 -18.39 -9.16 10.35
CA GLU A 134 -17.78 -10.28 9.65
C GLU A 134 -16.24 -10.28 9.80
N ALA A 135 -15.61 -9.11 9.68
CA ALA A 135 -14.16 -8.97 9.86
C ALA A 135 -13.73 -9.21 11.32
N LEU A 136 -14.51 -8.72 12.29
CA LEU A 136 -14.25 -8.93 13.72
C LEU A 136 -14.40 -10.41 14.11
N ASP A 137 -15.46 -11.06 13.65
CA ASP A 137 -15.70 -12.49 13.87
C ASP A 137 -14.58 -13.35 13.27
N LEU A 138 -14.05 -12.95 12.10
CA LEU A 138 -12.94 -13.64 11.48
C LEU A 138 -11.66 -13.52 12.33
N ALA A 139 -11.35 -12.33 12.82
CA ALA A 139 -10.22 -12.09 13.70
C ALA A 139 -10.34 -12.89 15.00
N GLN A 140 -11.52 -12.89 15.66
CA GLN A 140 -11.75 -13.61 16.92
C GLN A 140 -11.64 -15.12 16.76
N LYS A 141 -12.19 -15.70 15.67
CA LYS A 141 -12.11 -17.15 15.42
C LYS A 141 -10.67 -17.63 15.22
N GLN A 142 -9.80 -16.80 14.72
CA GLN A 142 -8.38 -17.12 14.53
C GLN A 142 -7.61 -17.02 15.86
N ASP A 143 -7.91 -16.04 16.70
CA ASP A 143 -7.35 -15.95 18.06
C ASP A 143 -7.81 -17.12 18.96
N ASP A 144 -9.09 -17.54 18.88
CA ASP A 144 -9.63 -18.67 19.65
C ASP A 144 -9.11 -20.04 19.16
N GLY A 145 -8.75 -20.18 17.87
CA GLY A 145 -8.17 -21.39 17.30
C GLY A 145 -6.80 -21.74 17.86
N ASP A 146 -6.04 -20.77 18.31
CA ASP A 146 -4.71 -20.97 18.93
C ASP A 146 -4.80 -21.35 20.42
N ALA A 147 -5.96 -21.14 21.07
CA ALA A 147 -6.18 -21.50 22.48
C ALA A 147 -6.37 -23.01 22.73
N GLY A 148 -6.44 -23.83 21.68
CA GLY A 148 -6.68 -25.29 21.72
C GLY A 148 -5.42 -26.17 21.87
N GLY A 149 -4.21 -25.62 21.91
CA GLY A 149 -2.97 -26.38 22.14
C GLY A 149 -2.73 -26.65 23.63
N PRO A 150 -2.17 -27.84 24.02
CA PRO A 150 -1.89 -28.12 25.42
C PRO A 150 -0.70 -27.29 25.92
N GLY A 151 -0.97 -26.08 26.41
CA GLY A 151 0.04 -25.18 26.97
C GLY A 151 -0.29 -23.69 26.95
N GLY A 152 -1.46 -23.29 26.50
CA GLY A 152 -1.86 -21.89 26.46
C GLY A 152 -2.08 -21.31 27.85
N ASN A 153 -1.13 -20.51 28.36
CA ASN A 153 -1.38 -19.57 29.45
C ASN A 153 -2.30 -18.47 28.90
N GLY A 154 -3.51 -18.37 29.49
CA GLY A 154 -4.45 -17.32 29.12
C GLY A 154 -3.78 -15.94 29.17
N LEU A 155 -3.91 -15.21 28.08
CA LEU A 155 -3.58 -13.80 28.04
C LEU A 155 -4.47 -13.09 29.06
N ASP A 156 -3.85 -12.60 30.14
CA ASP A 156 -4.47 -11.64 31.04
C ASP A 156 -4.91 -10.44 30.19
N ARG A 157 -6.20 -10.32 29.98
CA ARG A 157 -6.82 -9.09 29.47
C ARG A 157 -6.40 -7.98 30.40
N ALA A 158 -5.62 -7.04 29.93
CA ALA A 158 -5.33 -5.83 30.67
C ALA A 158 -6.67 -5.13 30.97
N PRO A 159 -7.07 -5.00 32.26
CA PRO A 159 -8.32 -4.34 32.59
C PRO A 159 -8.11 -2.84 32.44
N GLY A 160 -8.80 -2.23 31.45
CA GLY A 160 -8.95 -0.78 31.42
C GLY A 160 -8.60 0.00 30.18
N ALA A 161 -8.33 -0.61 29.04
CA ALA A 161 -8.28 0.15 27.79
C ALA A 161 -9.71 0.51 27.35
N SER A 162 -10.24 1.65 27.81
CA SER A 162 -11.46 2.22 27.26
C SER A 162 -11.13 2.77 25.88
N TYR A 163 -11.47 2.01 24.85
CA TYR A 163 -11.38 2.49 23.48
C TYR A 163 -12.42 3.62 23.30
N ALA A 164 -11.95 4.83 22.97
CA ALA A 164 -12.86 5.88 22.54
C ALA A 164 -13.57 5.43 21.26
N PRO A 165 -14.88 5.66 21.12
CA PRO A 165 -15.64 5.23 19.96
C PRO A 165 -15.07 5.86 18.70
N LEU A 166 -14.74 5.02 17.72
CA LEU A 166 -14.30 5.43 16.38
C LEU A 166 -15.53 5.39 15.46
N ARG A 167 -15.92 6.53 14.89
CA ARG A 167 -16.97 6.62 13.85
C ARG A 167 -16.35 6.52 12.47
N PHE A 168 -16.94 5.79 11.56
CA PHE A 168 -16.47 5.62 10.20
C PHE A 168 -17.02 6.72 9.28
N ALA A 169 -16.23 7.25 8.38
CA ALA A 169 -16.73 8.07 7.31
C ALA A 169 -17.33 7.16 6.22
N THR A 170 -18.63 7.14 6.11
CA THR A 170 -19.35 6.54 4.97
C THR A 170 -19.22 7.39 3.72
N GLY A 171 -18.09 8.09 3.58
CA GLY A 171 -17.73 8.72 2.33
C GLY A 171 -17.34 7.65 1.34
N SER A 172 -18.27 7.15 0.52
CA SER A 172 -17.93 6.30 -0.60
C SER A 172 -16.74 6.91 -1.34
N VAL A 173 -15.58 6.31 -1.20
CA VAL A 173 -14.59 6.37 -2.27
C VAL A 173 -15.31 5.75 -3.45
N GLY A 174 -15.92 6.59 -4.28
CA GLY A 174 -16.94 6.20 -5.24
C GLY A 174 -16.40 5.29 -6.30
N THR A 175 -16.52 4.00 -6.10
CA THR A 175 -16.35 2.95 -7.09
C THR A 175 -17.13 1.69 -6.72
N GLY A 176 -18.09 1.76 -5.79
CA GLY A 176 -18.97 0.63 -5.52
C GLY A 176 -20.00 0.49 -6.64
N GLU A 177 -19.94 -0.57 -7.40
CA GLU A 177 -21.10 -1.04 -8.13
C GLU A 177 -22.17 -1.44 -7.09
N HIS A 178 -23.23 -0.62 -6.97
CA HIS A 178 -24.48 -1.12 -6.41
C HIS A 178 -25.09 -2.07 -7.44
N VAL A 179 -25.00 -3.35 -7.19
CA VAL A 179 -25.89 -4.34 -7.81
C VAL A 179 -27.27 -4.04 -7.24
N GLU A 180 -28.13 -3.38 -8.02
CA GLU A 180 -29.56 -3.25 -7.72
C GLU A 180 -30.18 -4.65 -7.72
N THR A 181 -30.34 -5.23 -6.56
CA THR A 181 -31.35 -6.27 -6.34
C THR A 181 -32.66 -5.55 -6.10
N THR A 182 -33.52 -5.55 -7.12
CA THR A 182 -34.91 -5.10 -7.03
C THR A 182 -35.64 -5.96 -6.02
N LEU A 183 -35.90 -5.42 -4.82
CA LEU A 183 -36.90 -5.95 -3.88
C LEU A 183 -38.11 -5.03 -3.95
N GLU A 184 -39.26 -5.62 -4.31
CA GLU A 184 -40.56 -4.96 -4.34
C GLU A 184 -40.94 -4.41 -2.94
N PRO A 185 -41.71 -3.31 -2.87
CA PRO A 185 -42.06 -2.67 -1.59
C PRO A 185 -43.15 -3.47 -0.88
N ALA A 186 -42.81 -3.99 0.30
CA ALA A 186 -43.83 -4.49 1.24
C ALA A 186 -44.44 -3.33 2.02
N SER A 187 -45.77 -3.38 2.09
CA SER A 187 -46.71 -2.41 2.61
C SER A 187 -46.47 -1.94 4.05
N SER A 188 -46.82 -0.67 4.25
CA SER A 188 -46.93 0.09 5.48
C SER A 188 -47.57 -0.64 6.67
N GLY A 189 -46.87 -0.60 7.80
CA GLY A 189 -47.42 -0.86 9.14
C GLY A 189 -46.52 -0.22 10.18
N ALA A 190 -46.95 0.92 10.70
CA ALA A 190 -46.27 1.61 11.78
C ALA A 190 -46.36 0.79 13.09
N GLN A 191 -45.20 0.41 13.63
CA GLN A 191 -45.07 0.08 15.05
C GLN A 191 -43.66 0.36 15.56
N ALA A 192 -43.61 0.93 16.75
CA ALA A 192 -42.53 1.20 17.68
C ALA A 192 -41.14 0.63 17.37
N GLY A 193 -40.15 1.51 17.25
CA GLY A 193 -38.77 1.31 17.66
C GLY A 193 -38.13 -0.04 17.24
N ALA A 194 -38.00 -0.30 15.96
CA ALA A 194 -37.08 -1.37 15.52
C ALA A 194 -35.66 -0.92 15.84
N ARG A 195 -34.97 -1.65 16.74
CA ARG A 195 -33.54 -1.48 16.99
C ARG A 195 -32.84 -1.59 15.65
N THR A 196 -31.96 -0.66 15.36
CA THR A 196 -31.10 -0.71 14.15
C THR A 196 -30.11 -1.86 14.30
N GLU A 197 -29.56 -2.36 13.22
CA GLU A 197 -28.51 -3.37 13.27
C GLU A 197 -27.25 -2.86 14.00
N ALA A 198 -26.99 -1.55 13.94
CA ALA A 198 -26.02 -0.87 14.80
C ALA A 198 -26.37 -1.00 16.30
N ASP A 199 -27.67 -0.95 16.66
CA ASP A 199 -28.13 -1.20 18.03
C ASP A 199 -27.99 -2.68 18.44
N LEU A 200 -28.07 -3.61 17.49
CA LEU A 200 -27.84 -5.04 17.71
C LEU A 200 -26.36 -5.35 17.89
N VAL A 201 -25.48 -4.75 17.05
CA VAL A 201 -24.02 -4.85 17.19
C VAL A 201 -23.56 -4.24 18.52
N ALA A 202 -24.11 -3.09 18.91
CA ALA A 202 -23.85 -2.48 20.21
C ALA A 202 -24.40 -3.29 21.39
N ALA A 203 -25.42 -4.16 21.18
CA ALA A 203 -25.97 -5.02 22.22
C ALA A 203 -25.12 -6.29 22.45
N ASP A 204 -24.52 -6.83 21.39
CA ASP A 204 -23.65 -8.01 21.47
C ASP A 204 -22.20 -7.63 21.83
N HIS A 205 -21.78 -6.40 21.52
CA HIS A 205 -20.46 -5.84 21.83
C HIS A 205 -20.60 -4.43 22.41
N PRO A 206 -21.11 -4.27 23.65
CA PRO A 206 -21.45 -2.97 24.25
C PRO A 206 -20.25 -2.02 24.42
N ASP A 207 -19.01 -2.53 24.35
CA ASP A 207 -17.77 -1.75 24.46
C ASP A 207 -17.28 -1.21 23.10
N LEU A 208 -17.95 -1.54 21.99
CA LEU A 208 -17.58 -1.17 20.63
C LEU A 208 -18.58 -0.18 20.02
N LEU A 209 -18.66 1.02 20.57
CA LEU A 209 -19.29 2.16 19.89
C LEU A 209 -18.33 2.65 18.79
N ILE A 210 -18.50 2.14 17.57
CA ILE A 210 -17.68 2.49 16.43
C ILE A 210 -18.34 3.64 15.69
N ASP A 211 -17.64 4.77 15.61
CA ASP A 211 -18.03 5.90 14.77
C ASP A 211 -17.49 5.68 13.35
N LEU A 212 -18.35 5.17 12.44
CA LEU A 212 -18.02 4.90 11.05
C LEU A 212 -17.69 6.16 10.24
N ASP A 213 -18.13 7.33 10.69
CA ASP A 213 -17.98 8.62 10.00
C ASP A 213 -16.76 9.43 10.41
N ALA A 214 -16.11 9.08 11.53
CA ALA A 214 -14.90 9.76 11.94
C ALA A 214 -13.68 9.34 11.09
N PRO A 215 -12.72 10.23 10.84
CA PRO A 215 -11.45 9.83 10.27
C PRO A 215 -10.73 8.87 11.22
N LEU A 216 -9.97 7.89 10.69
CA LEU A 216 -9.09 7.04 11.49
C LEU A 216 -8.12 7.89 12.30
N TYR A 217 -7.60 8.93 11.65
CA TYR A 217 -6.79 9.97 12.26
C TYR A 217 -6.88 11.26 11.44
N THR A 218 -6.61 12.35 12.13
CA THR A 218 -6.55 13.70 11.58
C THR A 218 -5.12 14.03 11.09
N GLU A 219 -4.97 15.10 10.31
CA GLU A 219 -3.65 15.64 9.94
C GLU A 219 -2.80 15.96 11.19
N ARG A 220 -3.42 16.46 12.26
CA ARG A 220 -2.76 16.75 13.53
C ARG A 220 -2.25 15.48 14.23
N GLU A 221 -3.03 14.40 14.21
CA GLU A 221 -2.63 13.10 14.77
C GLU A 221 -1.52 12.46 13.92
N ALA A 222 -1.55 12.61 12.60
CA ALA A 222 -0.45 12.24 11.72
C ALA A 222 0.84 13.01 12.06
N ALA A 223 0.75 14.34 12.24
CA ALA A 223 1.90 15.15 12.64
C ALA A 223 2.50 14.75 14.01
N ALA A 224 1.72 14.17 14.92
CA ALA A 224 2.19 13.70 16.21
C ALA A 224 3.11 12.46 16.14
N VAL A 225 3.14 11.77 14.98
CA VAL A 225 4.04 10.64 14.72
C VAL A 225 5.47 11.11 14.44
N LEU A 226 5.62 12.23 13.73
CA LEU A 226 6.89 12.69 13.17
C LEU A 226 8.04 12.81 14.19
N PRO A 227 7.81 13.31 15.43
CA PRO A 227 8.86 13.37 16.44
C PRO A 227 9.39 12.00 16.91
N ARG A 228 8.73 10.90 16.56
CA ARG A 228 9.15 9.53 16.88
C ARG A 228 9.99 8.89 15.80
N PHE A 229 10.05 9.48 14.62
CA PHE A 229 10.93 9.00 13.56
C PHE A 229 12.38 9.05 14.02
N SER A 230 13.04 7.91 13.89
CA SER A 230 14.46 7.71 14.20
C SER A 230 15.15 7.20 12.92
N PRO A 231 15.55 8.09 12.03
CA PRO A 231 16.17 7.70 10.76
C PRO A 231 17.45 6.90 10.98
N VAL A 232 17.59 5.82 10.20
CA VAL A 232 18.74 4.92 10.25
C VAL A 232 19.41 4.85 8.86
N PRO A 233 20.74 4.75 8.80
CA PRO A 233 21.44 4.54 7.54
C PRO A 233 21.26 3.11 7.05
N TYR A 234 21.50 2.90 5.74
CA TYR A 234 21.64 1.55 5.19
C TYR A 234 22.96 0.92 5.65
N ASP A 235 22.97 -0.41 5.68
CA ASP A 235 24.11 -1.28 5.95
C ASP A 235 24.74 -1.15 7.35
N GLU A 236 24.18 -0.32 8.22
CA GLU A 236 24.60 -0.18 9.62
C GLU A 236 23.67 -0.99 10.55
N GLU A 237 24.28 -1.73 11.47
CA GLU A 237 23.53 -2.48 12.46
C GLU A 237 23.31 -1.63 13.71
N ILE A 238 22.04 -1.57 14.17
CA ILE A 238 21.63 -0.84 15.36
C ILE A 238 20.86 -1.76 16.32
N GLU A 239 20.99 -1.57 17.64
CA GLU A 239 20.09 -2.20 18.60
C GLU A 239 18.78 -1.41 18.65
N VAL A 240 17.66 -2.08 18.35
CA VAL A 240 16.32 -1.47 18.27
C VAL A 240 15.47 -1.81 19.50
N ALA A 241 15.81 -2.90 20.19
CA ALA A 241 15.19 -3.34 21.43
C ALA A 241 16.13 -4.32 22.14
N PRO A 242 15.95 -4.63 23.43
CA PRO A 242 16.84 -5.51 24.18
C PRO A 242 17.04 -6.87 23.50
N GLY A 243 18.27 -7.14 23.01
CA GLY A 243 18.63 -8.36 22.29
C GLY A 243 18.13 -8.45 20.85
N ILE A 244 17.65 -7.37 20.28
CA ILE A 244 17.24 -7.28 18.87
C ILE A 244 18.06 -6.20 18.18
N HIS A 245 18.84 -6.63 17.18
CA HIS A 245 19.61 -5.74 16.31
C HIS A 245 19.02 -5.76 14.91
N ALA A 246 18.90 -4.61 14.28
CA ALA A 246 18.36 -4.45 12.93
C ALA A 246 19.40 -3.85 11.99
N THR A 247 19.42 -4.33 10.74
CA THR A 247 20.13 -3.71 9.63
C THR A 247 19.13 -3.45 8.52
N PHE A 248 19.08 -2.21 8.05
CA PHE A 248 18.26 -1.81 6.89
C PHE A 248 19.13 -1.91 5.63
N LEU A 249 18.64 -2.61 4.63
CA LEU A 249 19.33 -2.87 3.36
C LEU A 249 18.43 -2.40 2.22
N ASP A 250 19.01 -1.88 1.14
CA ASP A 250 18.21 -1.34 0.04
C ASP A 250 17.29 -2.40 -0.58
N ALA A 251 16.01 -2.13 -0.66
CA ALA A 251 15.00 -3.01 -1.26
C ALA A 251 14.70 -2.66 -2.73
N GLY A 252 15.16 -1.52 -3.22
CA GLY A 252 14.99 -1.10 -4.62
C GLY A 252 13.57 -0.85 -5.09
N HIS A 253 12.59 -0.80 -4.18
CA HIS A 253 11.16 -0.67 -4.51
C HIS A 253 10.72 0.77 -4.74
N ILE A 254 10.92 1.62 -3.73
CA ILE A 254 10.78 3.08 -3.81
C ILE A 254 11.96 3.72 -3.08
N LEU A 255 12.14 5.03 -3.24
CA LEU A 255 13.22 5.75 -2.58
C LEU A 255 13.20 5.50 -1.06
N GLY A 256 14.31 5.01 -0.54
CA GLY A 256 14.45 4.73 0.89
C GLY A 256 13.83 3.41 1.36
N SER A 257 13.26 2.59 0.47
CA SER A 257 12.70 1.28 0.83
C SER A 257 13.77 0.32 1.34
N ALA A 258 13.44 -0.48 2.35
CA ALA A 258 14.40 -1.34 3.01
C ALA A 258 13.93 -2.78 3.20
N ILE A 259 14.85 -3.71 2.96
CA ILE A 259 14.84 -5.05 3.52
C ILE A 259 15.33 -4.90 4.98
N ILE A 260 14.63 -5.49 5.93
CA ILE A 260 15.02 -5.46 7.34
C ILE A 260 15.58 -6.82 7.73
N ARG A 261 16.87 -6.87 8.07
CA ARG A 261 17.53 -8.04 8.64
C ARG A 261 17.61 -7.86 10.15
N LEU A 262 16.98 -8.75 10.91
CA LEU A 262 17.05 -8.80 12.36
C LEU A 262 18.02 -9.88 12.81
N ARG A 263 18.84 -9.58 13.80
CA ARG A 263 19.54 -10.55 14.65
C ARG A 263 18.88 -10.52 16.02
N VAL A 264 18.34 -11.66 16.43
CA VAL A 264 17.51 -11.77 17.63
C VAL A 264 18.13 -12.77 18.59
N GLN A 265 18.42 -12.31 19.79
CA GLN A 265 18.84 -13.13 20.92
C GLN A 265 17.71 -13.14 21.96
N GLU A 266 16.91 -14.20 21.99
CA GLU A 266 15.71 -14.29 22.83
C GLU A 266 16.04 -14.20 24.34
N THR A 267 17.08 -14.93 24.76
CA THR A 267 17.57 -14.93 26.15
C THR A 267 19.02 -14.49 26.18
N GLU A 268 19.45 -13.89 27.27
CA GLU A 268 20.85 -13.47 27.45
C GLU A 268 21.82 -14.66 27.37
N GLY A 269 22.78 -14.61 26.43
CA GLY A 269 23.70 -15.70 26.14
C GLY A 269 23.09 -16.89 25.41
N GLY A 270 21.81 -16.82 25.00
CA GLY A 270 21.14 -17.83 24.20
C GLY A 270 21.56 -17.80 22.74
N PRO A 271 21.06 -18.73 21.92
CA PRO A 271 21.33 -18.75 20.48
C PRO A 271 20.76 -17.53 19.79
N GLU A 272 21.51 -17.02 18.84
CA GLU A 272 21.06 -15.94 17.96
C GLU A 272 20.31 -16.52 16.75
N ARG A 273 19.28 -15.81 16.31
CA ARG A 273 18.51 -16.11 15.10
C ARG A 273 18.50 -14.91 14.17
N THR A 274 18.61 -15.18 12.87
CA THR A 274 18.48 -14.17 11.83
C THR A 274 17.11 -14.28 11.17
N ILE A 275 16.34 -13.18 11.22
CA ILE A 275 15.04 -13.08 10.55
C ILE A 275 15.16 -11.97 9.51
N VAL A 276 14.70 -12.22 8.29
CA VAL A 276 14.71 -11.23 7.19
C VAL A 276 13.28 -10.94 6.78
N PHE A 277 12.92 -9.66 6.78
CA PHE A 277 11.70 -9.15 6.20
C PHE A 277 12.06 -8.42 4.90
N SER A 278 11.54 -8.90 3.78
CA SER A 278 11.85 -8.32 2.48
C SER A 278 11.32 -6.88 2.33
N GLY A 279 10.27 -6.51 3.09
CA GLY A 279 9.40 -5.44 2.66
C GLY A 279 8.91 -5.72 1.25
N ASP A 280 8.68 -4.70 0.46
CA ASP A 280 8.42 -4.83 -0.96
C ASP A 280 9.75 -4.78 -1.72
N LEU A 281 9.97 -5.79 -2.57
CA LEU A 281 11.18 -5.91 -3.36
C LEU A 281 11.03 -5.19 -4.70
N GLY A 282 12.05 -4.40 -5.03
CA GLY A 282 12.11 -3.70 -6.30
C GLY A 282 12.35 -4.62 -7.49
N ARG A 283 11.95 -4.16 -8.65
CA ARG A 283 12.23 -4.82 -9.92
C ARG A 283 13.69 -4.59 -10.31
N PRO A 284 14.49 -5.64 -10.54
CA PRO A 284 15.86 -5.47 -11.01
C PRO A 284 15.95 -4.69 -12.34
N GLY A 285 16.90 -3.76 -12.41
CA GLY A 285 17.08 -2.88 -13.55
C GLY A 285 16.00 -1.82 -13.74
N ALA A 286 15.21 -1.51 -12.70
CA ALA A 286 14.32 -0.34 -12.68
C ALA A 286 15.17 0.95 -12.74
N PRO A 287 14.68 2.02 -13.41
CA PRO A 287 15.40 3.27 -13.45
C PRO A 287 15.46 3.95 -12.06
N ILE A 288 16.42 4.86 -11.90
CA ILE A 288 16.59 5.75 -10.75
C ILE A 288 17.19 5.05 -9.53
N LEU A 289 16.62 3.91 -9.11
CA LEU A 289 16.96 3.25 -7.85
C LEU A 289 17.89 2.05 -8.06
N ARG A 290 18.60 1.69 -7.01
CA ARG A 290 19.44 0.48 -7.02
C ARG A 290 18.59 -0.78 -7.00
N ASP A 291 19.17 -1.87 -7.49
CA ASP A 291 18.56 -3.20 -7.34
C ASP A 291 18.48 -3.61 -5.87
N PRO A 292 17.54 -4.50 -5.51
CA PRO A 292 17.44 -5.06 -4.16
C PRO A 292 18.75 -5.68 -3.69
N SER A 293 19.13 -5.40 -2.45
CA SER A 293 20.28 -6.01 -1.79
C SER A 293 20.18 -7.52 -1.77
N VAL A 294 21.28 -8.21 -2.03
CA VAL A 294 21.35 -9.68 -2.05
C VAL A 294 21.76 -10.18 -0.68
N LEU A 295 20.92 -11.05 -0.09
CA LEU A 295 21.23 -11.80 1.11
C LEU A 295 21.35 -13.28 0.79
N THR A 296 22.14 -13.99 1.57
CA THR A 296 22.42 -15.42 1.34
C THR A 296 22.16 -16.29 2.58
N ARG A 297 21.84 -15.68 3.73
CA ARG A 297 21.64 -16.40 4.99
C ARG A 297 20.54 -15.79 5.81
N ALA A 298 19.66 -16.63 6.34
CA ALA A 298 18.65 -16.31 7.35
C ALA A 298 18.21 -17.61 8.04
N ASP A 299 17.68 -17.53 9.27
CA ASP A 299 16.94 -18.65 9.88
C ASP A 299 15.47 -18.63 9.45
N TYR A 300 14.90 -17.45 9.29
CA TYR A 300 13.52 -17.24 8.84
C TYR A 300 13.47 -16.09 7.85
N LEU A 301 12.55 -16.21 6.89
CA LEU A 301 12.39 -15.24 5.82
C LEU A 301 10.91 -14.91 5.63
N CYS A 302 10.53 -13.64 5.75
CA CYS A 302 9.23 -13.13 5.36
C CYS A 302 9.40 -12.40 4.02
N VAL A 303 8.77 -12.91 2.96
CA VAL A 303 8.95 -12.41 1.58
C VAL A 303 7.62 -12.01 1.00
N GLU A 304 7.58 -10.84 0.33
CA GLU A 304 6.46 -10.43 -0.48
C GLU A 304 6.13 -11.45 -1.58
N SER A 305 4.89 -11.45 -2.03
CA SER A 305 4.39 -12.36 -3.06
C SER A 305 3.40 -11.70 -4.02
N THR A 306 3.47 -10.38 -4.16
CA THR A 306 2.53 -9.55 -4.94
C THR A 306 2.37 -10.05 -6.39
N TYR A 307 3.47 -10.42 -7.02
CA TYR A 307 3.48 -10.90 -8.41
C TYR A 307 3.70 -12.41 -8.55
N GLY A 308 3.39 -13.20 -7.53
CA GLY A 308 3.39 -14.66 -7.68
C GLY A 308 2.51 -15.12 -8.85
N GLY A 309 3.03 -16.00 -9.70
CA GLY A 309 2.36 -16.46 -10.92
C GLY A 309 2.35 -15.44 -12.07
N ARG A 310 3.03 -14.30 -11.94
CA ARG A 310 3.01 -13.22 -12.94
C ARG A 310 4.43 -12.79 -13.29
N GLU A 311 4.64 -12.52 -14.57
CA GLU A 311 5.87 -12.00 -15.13
C GLU A 311 5.62 -10.64 -15.77
N HIS A 312 6.55 -9.72 -15.63
CA HIS A 312 6.46 -8.42 -16.29
C HIS A 312 6.90 -8.53 -17.76
N GLU A 313 6.32 -7.69 -18.58
CA GLU A 313 6.87 -7.48 -19.92
C GLU A 313 8.30 -6.90 -19.82
N PRO A 314 9.19 -7.20 -20.79
CA PRO A 314 10.51 -6.60 -20.81
C PRO A 314 10.48 -5.07 -20.78
N SER A 315 11.40 -4.43 -20.02
CA SER A 315 11.42 -2.96 -19.87
C SER A 315 11.46 -2.22 -21.22
N ALA A 316 12.19 -2.75 -22.20
CA ALA A 316 12.23 -2.16 -23.55
C ALA A 316 10.86 -2.17 -24.25
N GLU A 317 10.03 -3.19 -23.99
CA GLU A 317 8.66 -3.24 -24.53
C GLU A 317 7.76 -2.23 -23.81
N ALA A 318 7.87 -2.11 -22.49
CA ALA A 318 7.15 -1.13 -21.70
C ALA A 318 7.45 0.30 -22.17
N VAL A 319 8.74 0.64 -22.36
CA VAL A 319 9.20 1.94 -22.88
C VAL A 319 8.67 2.17 -24.30
N ARG A 320 8.69 1.14 -25.16
CA ARG A 320 8.16 1.23 -26.52
C ARG A 320 6.64 1.54 -26.52
N VAL A 321 5.86 0.89 -25.66
CA VAL A 321 4.41 1.14 -25.55
C VAL A 321 4.13 2.57 -25.05
N LEU A 322 4.94 3.08 -24.11
CA LEU A 322 4.87 4.48 -23.67
C LEU A 322 5.15 5.43 -24.83
N ALA A 323 6.25 5.22 -25.55
CA ALA A 323 6.64 6.04 -26.70
C ALA A 323 5.57 6.02 -27.81
N ASP A 324 5.00 4.85 -28.12
CA ASP A 324 3.91 4.70 -29.09
C ASP A 324 2.65 5.45 -28.67
N ALA A 325 2.32 5.44 -27.36
CA ALA A 325 1.16 6.18 -26.85
C ALA A 325 1.36 7.70 -27.01
N VAL A 326 2.56 8.22 -26.76
CA VAL A 326 2.89 9.64 -26.96
C VAL A 326 2.81 10.02 -28.44
N ARG A 327 3.43 9.24 -29.34
CA ARG A 327 3.39 9.48 -30.80
C ARG A 327 1.97 9.44 -31.36
N GLU A 328 1.13 8.52 -30.87
CA GLU A 328 -0.26 8.39 -31.29
C GLU A 328 -1.10 9.61 -30.88
N VAL A 329 -0.90 10.09 -29.65
CA VAL A 329 -1.58 11.28 -29.12
C VAL A 329 -1.13 12.54 -29.87
N ASP A 330 0.15 12.68 -30.19
CA ASP A 330 0.67 13.76 -31.03
C ASP A 330 0.00 13.76 -32.41
N LYS A 331 0.03 12.63 -33.11
CA LYS A 331 -0.54 12.47 -34.45
C LYS A 331 -2.05 12.71 -34.48
N SER A 332 -2.78 12.36 -33.44
CA SER A 332 -4.24 12.52 -33.36
C SER A 332 -4.68 13.87 -32.79
N ALA A 333 -3.76 14.73 -32.36
CA ALA A 333 -4.02 15.93 -31.56
C ALA A 333 -4.91 15.58 -30.33
N GLY A 334 -4.58 14.49 -29.65
CA GLY A 334 -5.34 13.94 -28.53
C GLY A 334 -4.82 14.36 -27.16
N VAL A 335 -5.22 13.59 -26.14
CA VAL A 335 -4.74 13.72 -24.76
C VAL A 335 -4.31 12.36 -24.24
N LEU A 336 -3.11 12.29 -23.64
CA LEU A 336 -2.63 11.10 -22.91
C LEU A 336 -2.83 11.31 -21.42
N LEU A 337 -3.70 10.51 -20.80
CA LEU A 337 -3.85 10.45 -19.35
C LEU A 337 -3.11 9.24 -18.81
N ILE A 338 -2.19 9.45 -17.87
CA ILE A 338 -1.41 8.41 -17.19
C ILE A 338 -1.78 8.43 -15.70
N PRO A 339 -2.72 7.57 -15.26
CA PRO A 339 -2.97 7.35 -13.83
C PRO A 339 -1.71 6.79 -13.18
N SER A 340 -1.21 7.45 -12.13
CA SER A 340 0.07 7.09 -11.51
C SER A 340 0.05 7.25 -9.99
N PHE A 341 0.74 6.37 -9.27
CA PHE A 341 1.01 6.59 -7.85
C PHE A 341 1.96 7.77 -7.68
N ALA A 342 1.78 8.52 -6.61
CA ALA A 342 2.57 9.72 -6.35
C ALA A 342 4.02 9.41 -6.00
N ILE A 343 4.27 8.24 -5.40
CA ILE A 343 5.60 7.77 -5.00
C ILE A 343 6.06 6.67 -5.97
N GLY A 344 7.28 6.77 -6.43
CA GLY A 344 7.96 5.85 -7.35
C GLY A 344 7.47 6.00 -8.78
N ARG A 345 6.26 5.57 -9.07
CA ARG A 345 5.73 5.44 -10.43
C ARG A 345 5.70 6.76 -11.21
N THR A 346 5.33 7.86 -10.57
CA THR A 346 5.33 9.17 -11.24
C THR A 346 6.76 9.59 -11.63
N GLN A 347 7.72 9.33 -10.76
CA GLN A 347 9.13 9.65 -11.01
C GLN A 347 9.68 8.80 -12.16
N ASP A 348 9.39 7.49 -12.18
CA ASP A 348 9.79 6.60 -13.28
C ASP A 348 9.23 7.07 -14.63
N ILE A 349 7.95 7.43 -14.69
CA ILE A 349 7.31 7.89 -15.93
C ILE A 349 7.93 9.21 -16.41
N VAL A 350 8.18 10.16 -15.51
CA VAL A 350 8.82 11.43 -15.88
C VAL A 350 10.24 11.19 -16.39
N TRP A 351 11.00 10.31 -15.72
CA TRP A 351 12.34 9.92 -16.12
C TRP A 351 12.36 9.27 -17.51
N GLU A 352 11.46 8.32 -17.78
CA GLU A 352 11.40 7.64 -19.09
C GLU A 352 10.97 8.61 -20.20
N LEU A 353 10.00 9.49 -19.96
CA LEU A 353 9.60 10.51 -20.93
C LEU A 353 10.75 11.47 -21.27
N ASP A 354 11.53 11.87 -20.29
CA ASP A 354 12.70 12.72 -20.48
C ASP A 354 13.76 12.01 -21.33
N ARG A 355 14.11 10.75 -21.01
CA ARG A 355 15.05 9.94 -21.82
C ARG A 355 14.58 9.72 -23.25
N LEU A 356 13.30 9.51 -23.48
CA LEU A 356 12.73 9.34 -24.81
C LEU A 356 12.82 10.62 -25.66
N ILE A 357 12.71 11.81 -25.03
CA ILE A 357 12.94 13.09 -25.72
C ILE A 357 14.40 13.25 -26.08
N ASP A 358 15.32 13.01 -25.16
CA ASP A 358 16.76 13.12 -25.40
C ASP A 358 17.23 12.18 -26.51
N ALA A 359 16.64 10.98 -26.59
CA ALA A 359 16.86 10.03 -27.67
C ALA A 359 16.20 10.43 -29.00
N GLY A 360 15.35 11.48 -29.03
CA GLY A 360 14.58 11.89 -30.20
C GLY A 360 13.49 10.90 -30.61
N GLU A 361 13.08 10.03 -29.70
CA GLU A 361 12.08 8.99 -29.98
C GLU A 361 10.64 9.46 -29.87
N ILE A 362 10.39 10.52 -29.12
CA ILE A 362 9.06 11.13 -28.98
C ILE A 362 9.11 12.64 -29.19
N PRO A 363 8.00 13.27 -29.65
CA PRO A 363 7.88 14.71 -29.70
C PRO A 363 7.77 15.31 -28.28
N MET A 364 8.29 16.52 -28.09
CA MET A 364 8.15 17.27 -26.85
C MET A 364 6.74 17.84 -26.71
N LEU A 365 5.83 17.11 -26.04
CA LEU A 365 4.49 17.57 -25.74
C LEU A 365 4.43 18.29 -24.39
N PRO A 366 3.46 19.21 -24.16
CA PRO A 366 3.20 19.72 -22.81
C PRO A 366 2.82 18.56 -21.85
N LEU A 367 3.50 18.49 -20.70
CA LEU A 367 3.22 17.55 -19.64
C LEU A 367 2.66 18.26 -18.40
N TYR A 368 1.45 17.90 -18.00
CA TYR A 368 0.85 18.38 -16.76
C TYR A 368 1.03 17.32 -15.66
N LEU A 369 1.86 17.64 -14.67
CA LEU A 369 1.97 16.85 -13.43
C LEU A 369 0.91 17.35 -12.44
N ASP A 370 -0.25 16.68 -12.44
CA ASP A 370 -1.40 17.09 -11.63
C ASP A 370 -1.55 16.25 -10.37
N SER A 371 -0.52 16.32 -9.53
CA SER A 371 -0.47 15.69 -8.22
C SER A 371 0.44 16.50 -7.28
N PRO A 372 -0.13 17.26 -6.32
CA PRO A 372 0.67 17.98 -5.34
C PRO A 372 1.59 17.09 -4.51
N MET A 373 1.11 15.87 -4.19
CA MET A 373 1.92 14.89 -3.48
C MET A 373 3.10 14.44 -4.34
N ALA A 374 2.88 14.07 -5.61
CA ALA A 374 3.95 13.62 -6.49
C ALA A 374 5.04 14.69 -6.68
N SER A 375 4.66 15.96 -6.74
CA SER A 375 5.62 17.07 -6.80
C SER A 375 6.51 17.11 -5.56
N LYS A 376 5.93 17.04 -4.35
CA LYS A 376 6.69 17.00 -3.10
C LYS A 376 7.60 15.78 -3.02
N VAL A 377 7.10 14.63 -3.48
CA VAL A 377 7.88 13.37 -3.55
C VAL A 377 9.06 13.53 -4.49
N SER A 378 8.88 14.13 -5.68
CA SER A 378 9.98 14.39 -6.59
C SER A 378 11.06 15.31 -5.97
N ASP A 379 10.65 16.25 -5.10
CA ASP A 379 11.61 17.06 -4.34
C ASP A 379 12.38 16.23 -3.30
N VAL A 380 11.77 15.22 -2.69
CA VAL A 380 12.51 14.26 -1.82
C VAL A 380 13.52 13.46 -2.65
N TYR A 381 13.13 12.94 -3.80
CA TYR A 381 14.05 12.23 -4.70
C TYR A 381 15.28 13.09 -5.02
N ARG A 382 15.11 14.36 -5.38
CA ARG A 382 16.24 15.27 -5.67
C ARG A 382 17.17 15.54 -4.48
N ARG A 383 16.66 15.39 -3.24
CA ARG A 383 17.47 15.56 -2.02
C ARG A 383 18.30 14.34 -1.64
N HIS A 384 17.99 13.16 -2.21
CA HIS A 384 18.63 11.89 -1.89
C HIS A 384 19.33 11.25 -3.11
N PRO A 385 20.23 11.96 -3.83
CA PRO A 385 20.93 11.39 -4.98
C PRO A 385 21.88 10.25 -4.61
N GLU A 386 22.25 10.10 -3.33
CA GLU A 386 23.05 9.00 -2.81
C GLU A 386 22.36 7.64 -2.89
N LEU A 387 21.03 7.64 -3.10
CA LEU A 387 20.21 6.42 -3.23
C LEU A 387 20.00 6.02 -4.70
N TYR A 388 20.51 6.80 -5.65
CA TYR A 388 20.37 6.49 -7.07
C TYR A 388 21.25 5.33 -7.51
N ASP A 389 20.83 4.67 -8.59
CA ASP A 389 21.67 3.75 -9.34
C ASP A 389 22.85 4.48 -10.01
N GLU A 390 23.83 3.73 -10.49
CA GLU A 390 25.03 4.33 -11.12
C GLU A 390 24.71 5.11 -12.41
N PRO A 391 23.82 4.64 -13.33
CA PRO A 391 23.40 5.42 -14.49
C PRO A 391 22.78 6.77 -14.11
N THR A 392 21.80 6.80 -13.21
CA THR A 392 21.14 8.04 -12.76
C THR A 392 22.08 8.96 -12.00
N THR A 393 22.96 8.38 -11.17
CA THR A 393 24.04 9.14 -10.50
C THR A 393 24.98 9.80 -11.51
N GLY A 394 25.31 9.11 -12.62
CA GLY A 394 26.11 9.66 -13.72
C GLY A 394 25.45 10.87 -14.37
N LEU A 395 24.15 10.80 -14.68
CA LEU A 395 23.35 11.90 -15.21
C LEU A 395 23.33 13.09 -14.24
N PHE A 396 23.04 12.84 -12.97
CA PHE A 396 23.01 13.89 -11.95
C PHE A 396 24.37 14.61 -11.82
N ARG A 397 25.48 13.87 -11.86
CA ARG A 397 26.85 14.46 -11.82
C ARG A 397 27.18 15.27 -13.08
N SER A 398 26.61 14.94 -14.25
CA SER A 398 26.76 15.73 -15.46
C SER A 398 25.96 17.04 -15.46
N GLY A 399 25.12 17.25 -14.43
CA GLY A 399 24.26 18.42 -14.30
C GLY A 399 22.89 18.27 -14.96
N GLU A 400 22.56 17.05 -15.38
CA GLU A 400 21.22 16.72 -15.86
C GLU A 400 20.26 16.54 -14.70
N THR A 401 18.98 16.83 -14.93
CA THR A 401 17.91 16.70 -13.94
C THR A 401 16.86 15.70 -14.44
N PRO A 402 17.14 14.39 -14.35
CA PRO A 402 16.33 13.34 -15.02
C PRO A 402 14.89 13.23 -14.51
N LEU A 403 14.51 13.96 -13.46
CA LEU A 403 13.15 14.07 -12.95
C LEU A 403 12.43 15.35 -13.42
N ASP A 404 13.03 16.12 -14.30
CA ASP A 404 12.53 17.39 -14.81
C ASP A 404 12.28 17.30 -16.32
N TYR A 405 11.06 16.89 -16.68
CA TYR A 405 10.66 16.91 -18.08
C TYR A 405 10.66 18.38 -18.61
N PRO A 406 11.31 18.71 -19.74
CA PRO A 406 11.58 20.09 -20.15
C PRO A 406 10.33 20.99 -20.34
N ASN A 407 9.19 20.40 -20.74
CA ASN A 407 7.93 21.11 -20.94
C ASN A 407 6.88 20.67 -19.90
N GLN A 408 7.30 20.61 -18.61
CA GLN A 408 6.45 20.21 -17.49
C GLN A 408 5.79 21.41 -16.82
N THR A 409 4.51 21.27 -16.54
CA THR A 409 3.75 22.18 -15.69
C THR A 409 3.22 21.43 -14.47
N VAL A 410 3.63 21.84 -13.28
CA VAL A 410 3.12 21.28 -12.01
C VAL A 410 1.90 22.07 -11.56
N THR A 411 0.81 21.36 -11.23
CA THR A 411 -0.42 21.99 -10.74
C THR A 411 -0.66 21.67 -9.27
N ASN A 412 -0.54 22.67 -8.42
CA ASN A 412 -0.73 22.51 -6.97
C ASN A 412 -2.18 22.82 -6.51
N GLN A 413 -2.92 23.63 -7.27
CA GLN A 413 -4.28 24.06 -6.93
C GLN A 413 -5.34 23.37 -7.79
N LEU A 414 -6.50 23.06 -7.20
CA LEU A 414 -7.61 22.41 -7.89
C LEU A 414 -8.16 23.26 -9.06
N GLU A 415 -8.11 24.59 -8.93
CA GLU A 415 -8.52 25.49 -10.01
C GLU A 415 -7.61 25.37 -11.24
N HIS A 416 -6.30 25.23 -11.04
CA HIS A 416 -5.35 25.01 -12.13
C HIS A 416 -5.54 23.63 -12.77
N SER A 417 -5.79 22.60 -11.96
CA SER A 417 -6.14 21.26 -12.45
C SER A 417 -7.34 21.28 -13.42
N ARG A 418 -8.42 21.99 -13.05
CA ARG A 418 -9.61 22.11 -13.91
C ARG A 418 -9.35 22.86 -15.22
N LYS A 419 -8.39 23.76 -15.26
CA LYS A 419 -8.02 24.52 -16.46
C LYS A 419 -7.26 23.67 -17.49
N ILE A 420 -6.67 22.52 -17.10
CA ILE A 420 -5.96 21.63 -18.02
C ILE A 420 -6.88 21.16 -19.15
N ALA A 421 -8.16 20.92 -18.87
CA ALA A 421 -9.14 20.53 -19.89
C ALA A 421 -9.31 21.57 -21.04
N GLN A 422 -8.88 22.82 -20.82
CA GLN A 422 -8.94 23.91 -21.79
C GLN A 422 -7.61 24.13 -22.52
N ALA A 423 -6.57 23.33 -22.22
CA ALA A 423 -5.27 23.45 -22.85
C ALA A 423 -5.33 23.07 -24.34
N ALA A 424 -4.45 23.69 -25.13
CA ALA A 424 -4.31 23.34 -26.53
C ALA A 424 -3.72 21.92 -26.68
N ARG A 425 -4.39 21.06 -27.43
CA ARG A 425 -3.95 19.69 -27.73
C ARG A 425 -2.87 19.69 -28.83
N PRO A 426 -1.96 18.69 -28.85
CA PRO A 426 -1.88 17.54 -27.94
C PRO A 426 -1.16 17.85 -26.63
N TYR A 427 -1.49 17.10 -25.56
CA TYR A 427 -0.78 17.18 -24.27
C TYR A 427 -0.90 15.89 -23.46
N MET A 428 -0.08 15.78 -22.43
CA MET A 428 -0.03 14.64 -21.50
C MET A 428 -0.41 15.10 -20.08
N ILE A 429 -1.04 14.21 -19.31
CA ILE A 429 -1.37 14.39 -17.91
C ILE A 429 -0.86 13.18 -17.13
N VAL A 430 -0.05 13.41 -16.11
CA VAL A 430 0.28 12.41 -15.07
C VAL A 430 -0.42 12.86 -13.79
N ALA A 431 -1.31 12.02 -13.27
CA ALA A 431 -2.14 12.38 -12.11
C ALA A 431 -2.39 11.18 -11.18
N SER A 432 -2.48 11.46 -9.89
CA SER A 432 -2.76 10.46 -8.86
C SER A 432 -4.29 10.36 -8.56
N ASN A 433 -4.84 9.18 -8.24
CA ASN A 433 -4.11 7.96 -7.92
C ASN A 433 -4.09 6.97 -9.10
N GLY A 434 -3.14 6.02 -9.05
CA GLY A 434 -2.90 5.07 -10.13
C GLY A 434 -4.01 4.06 -10.39
N MET A 435 -4.88 3.77 -9.40
CA MET A 435 -5.99 2.80 -9.50
C MET A 435 -7.35 3.45 -9.83
N LEU A 436 -7.39 4.77 -10.04
CA LEU A 436 -8.63 5.54 -10.26
C LEU A 436 -9.64 5.47 -9.10
N THR A 437 -9.20 5.15 -7.89
CA THR A 437 -10.06 5.07 -6.70
C THR A 437 -10.35 6.44 -6.08
N GLY A 438 -9.79 7.52 -6.61
CA GLY A 438 -9.98 8.88 -6.14
C GLY A 438 -8.95 9.84 -6.72
N GLY A 439 -8.89 11.05 -6.16
CA GLY A 439 -7.93 12.06 -6.56
C GLY A 439 -8.29 12.84 -7.83
N ARG A 440 -7.35 13.66 -8.29
CA ARG A 440 -7.53 14.54 -9.46
C ARG A 440 -7.68 13.78 -10.77
N VAL A 441 -7.06 12.61 -10.86
CA VAL A 441 -7.13 11.72 -12.02
C VAL A 441 -8.55 11.35 -12.41
N VAL A 442 -9.45 11.16 -11.42
CA VAL A 442 -10.87 10.87 -11.67
C VAL A 442 -11.57 12.07 -12.35
N GLY A 443 -11.18 13.29 -11.97
CA GLY A 443 -11.65 14.51 -12.65
C GLY A 443 -11.26 14.54 -14.13
N HIS A 444 -10.01 14.23 -14.45
CA HIS A 444 -9.55 14.12 -15.84
C HIS A 444 -10.19 12.96 -16.59
N LEU A 445 -10.36 11.81 -15.95
CA LEU A 445 -11.05 10.67 -16.53
C LEU A 445 -12.48 11.04 -16.96
N ARG A 446 -13.19 11.81 -16.12
CA ARG A 446 -14.56 12.27 -16.40
C ARG A 446 -14.64 13.07 -17.71
N GLU A 447 -13.63 13.90 -17.98
CA GLU A 447 -13.56 14.72 -19.19
C GLU A 447 -13.10 13.93 -20.42
N LEU A 448 -12.40 12.81 -20.23
CA LEU A 448 -11.70 12.09 -21.29
C LEU A 448 -12.30 10.73 -21.64
N ILE A 449 -13.15 10.15 -20.78
CA ILE A 449 -13.61 8.76 -20.92
C ILE A 449 -14.39 8.49 -22.22
N ASP A 450 -15.15 9.47 -22.70
CA ASP A 450 -15.96 9.38 -23.92
C ASP A 450 -15.32 10.15 -25.12
N ASP A 451 -14.09 10.63 -24.97
CA ASP A 451 -13.33 11.27 -26.05
C ASP A 451 -12.52 10.22 -26.85
N PRO A 452 -12.87 9.99 -28.15
CA PRO A 452 -12.16 9.00 -28.96
C PRO A 452 -10.71 9.38 -29.32
N LEU A 453 -10.30 10.62 -29.09
CA LEU A 453 -8.92 11.09 -29.28
C LEU A 453 -8.08 10.97 -28.02
N ALA A 454 -8.69 10.68 -26.86
CA ALA A 454 -7.98 10.46 -25.63
C ALA A 454 -7.43 9.03 -25.54
N THR A 455 -6.29 8.89 -24.89
CA THR A 455 -5.70 7.60 -24.51
C THR A 455 -5.47 7.60 -23.00
N ILE A 456 -5.93 6.55 -22.33
CA ILE A 456 -5.62 6.29 -20.92
C ILE A 456 -4.60 5.16 -20.89
N LEU A 457 -3.44 5.42 -20.30
CA LEU A 457 -2.33 4.49 -20.19
C LEU A 457 -2.13 4.09 -18.74
N PHE A 458 -2.55 2.88 -18.38
CA PHE A 458 -2.25 2.30 -17.07
C PHE A 458 -0.80 1.81 -17.02
N VAL A 459 -0.09 2.19 -15.98
CA VAL A 459 1.36 1.95 -15.83
C VAL A 459 1.71 1.13 -14.58
N GLY A 460 0.78 0.31 -14.10
CA GLY A 460 0.97 -0.52 -12.93
C GLY A 460 -0.24 -1.40 -12.63
N TYR A 461 -0.13 -2.15 -11.55
CA TYR A 461 -1.17 -3.04 -11.06
C TYR A 461 -2.48 -2.29 -10.79
N GLN A 462 -3.59 -2.95 -11.13
CA GLN A 462 -4.94 -2.48 -10.82
C GLN A 462 -5.60 -3.51 -9.89
N GLY A 463 -5.85 -3.12 -8.66
CA GLY A 463 -6.52 -3.96 -7.68
C GLY A 463 -7.89 -4.45 -8.19
N SER A 464 -8.27 -5.65 -7.81
CA SER A 464 -9.56 -6.25 -8.16
C SER A 464 -10.72 -5.31 -7.76
N HIS A 465 -11.75 -5.26 -8.60
CA HIS A 465 -12.95 -4.42 -8.39
C HIS A 465 -12.71 -2.90 -8.41
N THR A 466 -11.52 -2.41 -8.80
CA THR A 466 -11.30 -0.98 -9.02
C THR A 466 -11.83 -0.53 -10.39
N LEU A 467 -12.09 0.78 -10.53
CA LEU A 467 -12.46 1.35 -11.84
C LEU A 467 -11.38 1.09 -12.89
N GLY A 468 -10.10 1.15 -12.48
CA GLY A 468 -8.97 0.85 -13.36
C GLY A 468 -9.00 -0.58 -13.88
N SER A 469 -9.28 -1.58 -13.02
CA SER A 469 -9.36 -2.98 -13.44
C SER A 469 -10.51 -3.24 -14.43
N HIS A 470 -11.67 -2.60 -14.22
CA HIS A 470 -12.79 -2.70 -15.15
C HIS A 470 -12.45 -2.11 -16.53
N LEU A 471 -11.77 -0.97 -16.57
CA LEU A 471 -11.33 -0.36 -17.82
C LEU A 471 -10.28 -1.21 -18.55
N GLN A 472 -9.32 -1.79 -17.82
CA GLN A 472 -8.32 -2.71 -18.39
C GLN A 472 -8.98 -3.98 -18.93
N ALA A 473 -10.03 -4.48 -18.28
CA ALA A 473 -10.81 -5.64 -18.73
C ALA A 473 -11.69 -5.32 -19.97
N GLY A 474 -11.68 -4.10 -20.49
CA GLY A 474 -12.40 -3.71 -21.70
C GLY A 474 -13.86 -3.32 -21.46
N ALA A 475 -14.19 -2.80 -20.29
CA ALA A 475 -15.53 -2.27 -20.00
C ALA A 475 -15.92 -1.21 -21.05
N ARG A 476 -17.10 -1.36 -21.65
CA ARG A 476 -17.64 -0.42 -22.64
C ARG A 476 -18.41 0.73 -22.01
N THR A 477 -18.81 0.57 -20.77
CA THR A 477 -19.50 1.57 -19.95
C THR A 477 -18.96 1.53 -18.54
N VAL A 478 -18.88 2.68 -17.88
CA VAL A 478 -18.52 2.80 -16.47
C VAL A 478 -19.46 3.78 -15.78
N LYS A 479 -19.64 3.61 -14.46
CA LYS A 479 -20.40 4.56 -13.64
C LYS A 479 -19.41 5.56 -13.02
N LEU A 480 -19.56 6.85 -13.37
CA LEU A 480 -18.79 7.96 -12.80
C LEU A 480 -19.76 8.97 -12.19
N ASP A 481 -19.58 9.30 -10.91
CA ASP A 481 -20.46 10.22 -10.16
C ASP A 481 -21.96 9.89 -10.31
N GLY A 482 -22.31 8.61 -10.22
CA GLY A 482 -23.68 8.13 -10.38
C GLY A 482 -24.20 8.05 -11.81
N GLN A 483 -23.46 8.52 -12.81
CA GLN A 483 -23.85 8.52 -14.21
C GLN A 483 -23.14 7.43 -15.02
N VAL A 484 -23.88 6.70 -15.85
CA VAL A 484 -23.29 5.74 -16.79
C VAL A 484 -22.68 6.51 -17.96
N ARG A 485 -21.39 6.31 -18.21
CA ARG A 485 -20.63 6.92 -19.31
C ARG A 485 -20.14 5.85 -20.27
N GLN A 486 -20.12 6.16 -21.56
CA GLN A 486 -19.55 5.29 -22.59
C GLN A 486 -18.02 5.42 -22.60
N VAL A 487 -17.31 4.29 -22.63
CA VAL A 487 -15.86 4.28 -22.82
C VAL A 487 -15.58 4.36 -24.32
N ARG A 488 -15.12 5.53 -24.78
CA ARG A 488 -14.74 5.77 -26.18
C ARG A 488 -13.25 6.08 -26.33
N CYS A 489 -12.59 6.49 -25.25
CA CYS A 489 -11.15 6.65 -25.21
C CYS A 489 -10.43 5.32 -25.46
N ARG A 490 -9.18 5.39 -25.89
CA ARG A 490 -8.33 4.20 -25.99
C ARG A 490 -7.79 3.83 -24.61
N ILE A 491 -7.82 2.54 -24.31
CA ILE A 491 -7.22 2.00 -23.07
C ILE A 491 -5.97 1.23 -23.47
N ARG A 492 -4.85 1.54 -22.82
CA ARG A 492 -3.58 0.83 -22.93
C ARG A 492 -3.05 0.50 -21.55
N SER A 493 -2.23 -0.54 -21.44
CA SER A 493 -1.64 -0.97 -20.18
C SER A 493 -0.19 -1.36 -20.38
N ILE A 494 0.61 -1.08 -19.36
CA ILE A 494 2.01 -1.46 -19.24
C ILE A 494 2.17 -2.08 -17.85
N SER A 495 2.70 -3.31 -17.76
CA SER A 495 3.05 -3.97 -16.49
C SER A 495 4.53 -3.78 -16.15
N GLY A 496 5.38 -3.63 -17.16
CA GLY A 496 6.83 -3.53 -17.01
C GLY A 496 7.34 -2.30 -16.25
N PHE A 497 6.45 -1.37 -15.87
CA PHE A 497 6.77 -0.30 -14.93
C PHE A 497 6.33 -0.61 -13.50
N SER A 498 5.94 -1.83 -13.15
CA SER A 498 5.67 -2.17 -11.75
C SER A 498 6.89 -1.92 -10.87
N ALA A 499 6.69 -1.39 -9.66
CA ALA A 499 7.78 -1.21 -8.70
C ALA A 499 8.19 -2.54 -8.05
N HIS A 500 7.27 -3.51 -7.97
CA HIS A 500 7.55 -4.81 -7.36
C HIS A 500 8.34 -5.73 -8.30
N ALA A 501 9.15 -6.57 -7.71
CA ALA A 501 9.74 -7.72 -8.38
C ALA A 501 8.64 -8.64 -8.94
N ASP A 502 8.83 -9.17 -10.14
CA ASP A 502 7.98 -10.23 -10.70
C ASP A 502 8.38 -11.62 -10.16
N GLU A 503 7.62 -12.64 -10.53
CA GLU A 503 7.88 -13.99 -10.03
C GLU A 503 9.30 -14.50 -10.33
N PRO A 504 9.87 -14.35 -11.54
CA PRO A 504 11.26 -14.72 -11.81
C PRO A 504 12.27 -14.00 -10.91
N ALA A 505 12.08 -12.70 -10.67
CA ALA A 505 12.94 -11.91 -9.80
C ALA A 505 12.81 -12.33 -8.32
N LEU A 506 11.59 -12.57 -7.85
CA LEU A 506 11.32 -13.10 -6.50
C LEU A 506 12.01 -14.46 -6.30
N LEU A 507 11.84 -15.40 -7.23
CA LEU A 507 12.48 -16.70 -7.17
C LEU A 507 14.01 -16.62 -7.22
N ALA A 508 14.56 -15.73 -8.05
CA ALA A 508 15.99 -15.50 -8.12
C ALA A 508 16.55 -14.92 -6.81
N TRP A 509 15.84 -13.98 -6.17
CA TRP A 509 16.23 -13.40 -4.89
C TRP A 509 16.12 -14.42 -3.74
N ILE A 510 15.01 -15.15 -3.64
CA ILE A 510 14.81 -16.22 -2.65
C ILE A 510 15.86 -17.33 -2.82
N GLY A 511 16.16 -17.71 -4.06
CA GLY A 511 17.12 -18.77 -4.35
C GLY A 511 18.55 -18.47 -3.86
N ARG A 512 18.88 -17.20 -3.61
CA ARG A 512 20.20 -16.81 -3.04
C ARG A 512 20.43 -17.39 -1.65
N PHE A 513 19.40 -17.57 -0.86
CA PHE A 513 19.48 -18.16 0.49
C PHE A 513 19.82 -19.67 0.49
N GLY A 514 19.68 -20.35 -0.65
CA GLY A 514 20.11 -21.73 -0.84
C GLY A 514 21.47 -21.88 -1.51
N THR A 515 22.15 -20.76 -1.87
CA THR A 515 23.45 -20.82 -2.53
C THR A 515 24.51 -21.34 -1.55
N ASP A 516 25.17 -22.44 -1.92
CA ASP A 516 26.19 -23.13 -1.12
C ASP A 516 25.72 -23.68 0.24
N LEU A 517 24.40 -23.75 0.49
CA LEU A 517 23.80 -24.26 1.70
C LEU A 517 22.77 -25.35 1.38
N LYS A 518 22.51 -26.23 2.35
CA LYS A 518 21.50 -27.27 2.29
C LYS A 518 20.57 -27.17 3.51
N ALA A 519 19.39 -27.75 3.41
CA ALA A 519 18.47 -27.85 4.53
C ALA A 519 19.18 -28.46 5.77
N GLY A 520 19.11 -27.73 6.90
CA GLY A 520 19.77 -28.06 8.15
C GLY A 520 21.12 -27.38 8.36
N ASP A 521 21.72 -26.76 7.34
CA ASP A 521 22.94 -25.96 7.52
C ASP A 521 22.64 -24.64 8.25
N PRO A 522 23.54 -24.13 9.09
CA PRO A 522 23.37 -22.82 9.72
C PRO A 522 23.25 -21.70 8.69
N GLY A 523 22.17 -20.95 8.76
CA GLY A 523 21.86 -19.86 7.82
C GLY A 523 21.08 -20.31 6.58
N PHE A 524 20.76 -21.61 6.41
CA PHE A 524 19.72 -22.03 5.48
C PHE A 524 18.35 -21.78 6.13
N PRO A 525 17.39 -21.15 5.44
CA PRO A 525 16.08 -20.83 6.02
C PRO A 525 15.34 -22.08 6.52
N ARG A 526 15.01 -22.08 7.80
CA ARG A 526 14.17 -23.13 8.42
C ARG A 526 12.75 -23.06 7.89
N ARG A 527 12.28 -21.83 7.62
CA ARG A 527 10.97 -21.57 7.03
C ARG A 527 10.96 -20.23 6.30
N ILE A 528 10.25 -20.20 5.17
CA ILE A 528 9.92 -19.00 4.41
C ILE A 528 8.42 -18.74 4.56
N PHE A 529 8.08 -17.51 4.97
CA PHE A 529 6.70 -17.03 5.04
C PHE A 529 6.43 -16.19 3.80
N LEU A 530 5.44 -16.60 2.98
CA LEU A 530 4.97 -15.80 1.85
C LEU A 530 3.89 -14.84 2.36
N VAL A 531 4.20 -13.56 2.34
CA VAL A 531 3.34 -12.48 2.83
C VAL A 531 3.09 -11.46 1.71
N HIS A 532 2.28 -10.46 1.96
CA HIS A 532 2.05 -9.34 1.04
C HIS A 532 1.73 -9.82 -0.39
N GLY A 533 0.64 -10.56 -0.54
CA GLY A 533 0.17 -11.10 -1.81
C GLY A 533 -1.25 -11.61 -1.71
N ASP A 534 -1.99 -11.51 -2.81
CA ASP A 534 -3.30 -12.14 -2.92
C ASP A 534 -3.18 -13.66 -2.81
N PRO A 535 -4.19 -14.38 -2.29
CA PRO A 535 -4.14 -15.84 -2.15
C PRO A 535 -3.74 -16.58 -3.43
N GLU A 536 -4.24 -16.15 -4.58
CA GLU A 536 -3.91 -16.73 -5.88
C GLU A 536 -2.42 -16.57 -6.24
N ALA A 537 -1.82 -15.42 -5.92
CA ALA A 537 -0.40 -15.17 -6.15
C ALA A 537 0.47 -16.03 -5.21
N GLN A 538 0.08 -16.14 -3.94
CA GLN A 538 0.78 -16.96 -2.96
C GLN A 538 0.72 -18.45 -3.33
N GLU A 539 -0.44 -18.94 -3.75
CA GLU A 539 -0.61 -20.32 -4.20
C GLU A 539 0.20 -20.64 -5.47
N ALA A 540 0.35 -19.69 -6.37
CA ALA A 540 1.16 -19.85 -7.59
C ALA A 540 2.66 -19.85 -7.29
N LEU A 541 3.13 -19.02 -6.35
CA LEU A 541 4.55 -18.89 -6.00
C LEU A 541 5.03 -20.04 -5.11
N ARG A 542 4.22 -20.46 -4.13
CA ARG A 542 4.56 -21.44 -3.12
C ARG A 542 5.24 -22.70 -3.67
N PRO A 543 4.64 -23.47 -4.63
CA PRO A 543 5.24 -24.72 -5.10
C PRO A 543 6.58 -24.50 -5.81
N LYS A 544 6.82 -23.33 -6.35
CA LYS A 544 8.07 -22.97 -7.02
C LYS A 544 9.18 -22.69 -6.01
N VAL A 545 8.85 -22.04 -4.88
CA VAL A 545 9.79 -21.84 -3.76
C VAL A 545 10.08 -23.18 -3.07
N GLU A 546 9.08 -24.04 -2.89
CA GLU A 546 9.26 -25.41 -2.37
C GLU A 546 10.17 -26.24 -3.29
N ALA A 547 10.07 -26.07 -4.61
CA ALA A 547 10.95 -26.72 -5.59
C ALA A 547 12.42 -26.27 -5.49
N LEU A 548 12.71 -25.11 -4.90
CA LEU A 548 14.07 -24.67 -4.55
C LEU A 548 14.61 -25.35 -3.28
N GLY A 549 13.80 -26.17 -2.60
CA GLY A 549 14.18 -26.94 -1.41
C GLY A 549 13.85 -26.26 -0.08
N PHE A 550 13.05 -25.20 -0.06
CA PHE A 550 12.65 -24.49 1.15
C PHE A 550 11.34 -25.03 1.75
N ASP A 551 11.22 -24.96 3.07
CA ASP A 551 9.94 -25.12 3.77
C ASP A 551 9.17 -23.79 3.69
N VAL A 552 7.96 -23.82 3.14
CA VAL A 552 7.15 -22.64 2.84
C VAL A 552 5.85 -22.67 3.63
N HIS A 553 5.55 -21.56 4.29
CA HIS A 553 4.27 -21.33 4.96
C HIS A 553 3.62 -20.05 4.43
N VAL A 554 2.30 -20.11 4.18
CA VAL A 554 1.48 -18.96 3.83
C VAL A 554 0.64 -18.62 5.06
N PRO A 555 0.98 -17.57 5.80
CA PRO A 555 0.26 -17.25 7.02
C PRO A 555 -1.13 -16.67 6.73
N VAL A 556 -2.05 -16.92 7.65
CA VAL A 556 -3.37 -16.29 7.66
C VAL A 556 -3.40 -15.09 8.60
N TRP A 557 -4.39 -14.22 8.41
CA TRP A 557 -4.56 -13.04 9.24
C TRP A 557 -4.77 -13.44 10.71
N HIS A 558 -4.10 -12.77 11.64
CA HIS A 558 -4.02 -13.06 13.09
C HIS A 558 -3.29 -14.36 13.48
N GLU A 559 -2.63 -15.03 12.54
CA GLU A 559 -1.87 -16.22 12.87
C GLU A 559 -0.64 -15.88 13.74
N ARG A 560 -0.39 -16.73 14.75
CA ARG A 560 0.78 -16.69 15.61
C ARG A 560 1.64 -17.93 15.41
N ILE A 561 2.92 -17.72 15.14
CA ILE A 561 3.87 -18.82 14.89
C ILE A 561 5.02 -18.75 15.89
N SER A 562 5.34 -19.91 16.51
CA SER A 562 6.55 -20.05 17.30
C SER A 562 7.75 -20.21 16.37
N LEU A 563 8.78 -19.41 16.60
CA LEU A 563 10.08 -19.50 15.91
C LEU A 563 11.08 -20.15 16.88
N ASP A 564 11.52 -21.40 16.56
CA ASP A 564 12.40 -22.22 17.43
C ASP A 564 13.88 -21.82 17.32
#